data_6bac871f4b1abc2e6922927ab988e966
#
_entry.id   6bac871f4b1abc2e6922927ab988e966
#
_cell.length_a   1.000
_cell.length_b   1.000
_cell.length_c   1.000
_cell.angle_alpha   90.00
_cell.angle_beta   90.00
_cell.angle_gamma   90.00
#
_symmetry.space_group_name_H-M   'P 1'
#
loop_
_entity.id
_entity.type
_entity.pdbx_description
1 polymer ?
#
loop_
_entity_poly.entity_id
_entity_poly.type
_entity_poly.pdbx_seq_one_letter_code
_entity_poly.pdbx_strand_id
1 'polypeptide(L)'
;MGDDNRTKRLPTAFKILIPLILIAVIAGMYFWKNASKTPSANAEPAAASESAAKETYPLKITAVDLETIKAYGVPTVVDFGSDSCVPCKEMAPVLETLHAEWRGKAAVQFIDVWKYTDGVENFPIQVIPTQVFFNADGTPFVPSESLQKQIAFTMYSSKDTGEHVFTVHQGGITEEQMRQIFAEMGVT
;
A
#
# COMPACT_ATOMS: atom_id res chain seq x y z
N MET A 1 -56.12 11.76 49.75
CA MET A 1 -55.58 11.36 48.46
C MET A 1 -54.11 11.06 48.73
N GLY A 2 -53.77 9.78 48.86
CA GLY A 2 -52.44 9.34 49.22
C GLY A 2 -51.63 9.00 47.98
N ASP A 3 -50.46 9.61 47.86
CA ASP A 3 -49.44 9.22 46.88
C ASP A 3 -48.52 8.21 47.54
N ASP A 4 -48.67 6.95 47.13
CA ASP A 4 -47.87 5.84 47.61
C ASP A 4 -46.72 5.59 46.61
N ASN A 5 -45.68 6.41 46.69
CA ASN A 5 -44.46 6.24 45.89
C ASN A 5 -43.51 5.21 46.59
N ARG A 6 -43.85 3.97 46.41
CA ARG A 6 -43.05 2.84 46.92
C ARG A 6 -41.88 2.57 45.96
N THR A 7 -40.80 3.31 46.11
CA THR A 7 -39.51 2.97 45.47
C THR A 7 -39.02 1.62 46.02
N LYS A 8 -39.18 0.56 45.23
CA LYS A 8 -38.61 -0.76 45.50
C LYS A 8 -37.07 -0.65 45.49
N ARG A 9 -36.49 -0.59 46.71
CA ARG A 9 -35.02 -0.67 46.85
C ARG A 9 -34.59 -2.08 46.46
N LEU A 10 -33.84 -2.17 45.36
CA LEU A 10 -33.20 -3.44 44.96
C LEU A 10 -32.31 -3.96 46.09
N PRO A 11 -32.37 -5.26 46.41
CA PRO A 11 -31.55 -5.86 47.46
C PRO A 11 -30.05 -5.68 47.15
N THR A 12 -29.26 -5.43 48.17
CA THR A 12 -27.84 -5.12 48.12
C THR A 12 -27.03 -6.15 47.28
N ALA A 13 -27.51 -7.41 47.25
CA ALA A 13 -26.95 -8.49 46.47
C ALA A 13 -26.95 -8.17 44.93
N PHE A 14 -28.02 -7.50 44.44
CA PHE A 14 -28.11 -7.13 43.02
C PHE A 14 -27.13 -6.01 42.60
N LYS A 15 -26.78 -5.13 43.58
CA LYS A 15 -25.83 -4.04 43.34
C LYS A 15 -24.39 -4.53 43.13
N ILE A 16 -24.07 -5.71 43.64
CA ILE A 16 -22.74 -6.32 43.56
C ILE A 16 -22.69 -7.32 42.39
N LEU A 17 -23.81 -8.02 42.13
CA LEU A 17 -23.86 -9.07 41.10
C LEU A 17 -23.78 -8.52 39.67
N ILE A 18 -24.44 -7.37 39.42
CA ILE A 18 -24.45 -6.75 38.07
C ILE A 18 -23.06 -6.32 37.60
N PRO A 19 -22.23 -5.60 38.38
CA PRO A 19 -20.88 -5.23 37.93
C PRO A 19 -19.97 -6.45 37.79
N LEU A 20 -20.11 -7.50 38.58
CA LEU A 20 -19.32 -8.73 38.45
C LEU A 20 -19.65 -9.48 37.16
N ILE A 21 -20.92 -9.55 36.75
CA ILE A 21 -21.32 -10.15 35.45
C ILE A 21 -20.79 -9.34 34.30
N LEU A 22 -20.84 -8.00 34.37
CA LEU A 22 -20.28 -7.12 33.31
C LEU A 22 -18.77 -7.32 33.16
N ILE A 23 -18.03 -7.42 34.27
CA ILE A 23 -16.57 -7.66 34.21
C ILE A 23 -16.29 -9.05 33.63
N ALA A 24 -17.05 -10.08 33.97
CA ALA A 24 -16.89 -11.43 33.43
C ALA A 24 -17.17 -11.48 31.90
N VAL A 25 -18.17 -10.76 31.42
CA VAL A 25 -18.51 -10.67 30.00
C VAL A 25 -17.41 -9.93 29.22
N ILE A 26 -16.90 -8.82 29.77
CA ILE A 26 -15.81 -8.06 29.13
C ILE A 26 -14.51 -8.88 29.12
N ALA A 27 -14.20 -9.57 30.20
CA ALA A 27 -13.04 -10.47 30.28
C ALA A 27 -13.19 -11.66 29.31
N GLY A 28 -14.37 -12.23 29.17
CA GLY A 28 -14.67 -13.31 28.23
C GLY A 28 -14.50 -12.87 26.74
N MET A 29 -15.01 -11.69 26.39
CA MET A 29 -14.81 -11.13 25.05
C MET A 29 -13.35 -10.80 24.77
N TYR A 30 -12.62 -10.28 25.75
CA TYR A 30 -11.19 -10.00 25.62
C TYR A 30 -10.38 -11.29 25.44
N PHE A 31 -10.72 -12.34 26.20
CA PHE A 31 -10.06 -13.63 26.08
C PHE A 31 -10.37 -14.33 24.75
N TRP A 32 -11.61 -14.26 24.26
CA TRP A 32 -11.99 -14.84 22.96
C TRP A 32 -11.31 -14.11 21.79
N LYS A 33 -11.26 -12.78 21.84
CA LYS A 33 -10.55 -11.99 20.83
C LYS A 33 -9.03 -12.25 20.83
N ASN A 34 -8.46 -12.62 21.98
CA ASN A 34 -7.03 -12.88 22.11
C ASN A 34 -6.66 -14.37 21.92
N ALA A 35 -7.62 -15.28 22.04
CA ALA A 35 -7.41 -16.74 21.85
C ALA A 35 -7.25 -17.14 20.37
N SER A 36 -7.53 -16.22 19.41
CA SER A 36 -7.29 -16.46 17.98
C SER A 36 -5.85 -16.19 17.56
N LYS A 37 -4.94 -15.91 18.50
CA LYS A 37 -3.49 -15.73 18.25
C LYS A 37 -2.68 -16.76 19.02
N THR A 38 -2.93 -18.05 18.79
CA THR A 38 -2.02 -19.09 19.30
C THR A 38 -0.98 -19.39 18.22
N PRO A 39 0.32 -19.20 18.50
CA PRO A 39 1.37 -19.69 17.61
C PRO A 39 1.44 -21.20 17.78
N SER A 40 1.12 -21.95 16.71
CA SER A 40 1.43 -23.38 16.66
C SER A 40 2.93 -23.53 16.47
N ALA A 41 3.60 -23.94 17.52
CA ALA A 41 4.98 -24.39 17.47
C ALA A 41 5.01 -25.78 16.80
N ASN A 42 5.51 -25.85 15.57
CA ASN A 42 6.20 -27.03 15.10
C ASN A 42 7.31 -26.57 14.14
N ALA A 43 8.53 -26.76 14.61
CA ALA A 43 9.76 -26.48 13.90
C ALA A 43 9.99 -27.55 12.85
N GLU A 44 10.26 -27.14 11.61
CA GLU A 44 11.25 -27.71 10.66
C GLU A 44 11.19 -26.98 9.31
N PRO A 45 12.24 -27.02 8.43
CA PRO A 45 13.27 -25.96 8.43
C PRO A 45 12.98 -24.87 7.41
N ALA A 46 13.28 -23.65 7.80
CA ALA A 46 13.19 -22.45 7.00
C ALA A 46 14.19 -22.46 5.82
N ALA A 47 13.73 -22.87 4.65
CA ALA A 47 14.44 -22.60 3.39
C ALA A 47 13.50 -22.44 2.17
N ALA A 48 12.19 -22.65 2.33
CA ALA A 48 11.23 -22.57 1.22
C ALA A 48 10.18 -21.44 1.36
N SER A 49 10.20 -20.68 2.48
CA SER A 49 9.16 -19.68 2.77
C SER A 49 9.54 -18.25 2.37
N GLU A 50 10.82 -17.94 2.15
CA GLU A 50 11.24 -16.61 1.70
C GLU A 50 11.00 -16.38 0.19
N SER A 51 10.93 -17.44 -0.61
CA SER A 51 10.68 -17.33 -2.05
C SER A 51 9.20 -17.09 -2.39
N ALA A 52 8.26 -17.56 -1.60
CA ALA A 52 6.83 -17.43 -1.91
C ALA A 52 6.22 -16.08 -1.48
N ALA A 53 6.78 -15.39 -0.48
CA ALA A 53 6.33 -14.06 -0.07
C ALA A 53 6.86 -12.94 -1.01
N LYS A 54 7.86 -13.24 -1.84
CA LYS A 54 8.52 -12.29 -2.75
C LYS A 54 7.83 -12.19 -4.12
N GLU A 55 6.78 -12.98 -4.38
CA GLU A 55 6.19 -13.10 -5.72
C GLU A 55 4.91 -12.31 -5.97
N THR A 56 4.37 -11.58 -4.98
CA THR A 56 3.03 -11.01 -5.18
C THR A 56 2.98 -9.53 -4.82
N TYR A 57 3.51 -8.70 -5.70
CA TYR A 57 3.20 -7.27 -5.70
C TYR A 57 1.87 -7.10 -6.43
N PRO A 58 0.77 -6.63 -5.81
CA PRO A 58 -0.51 -6.47 -6.50
C PRO A 58 -0.40 -5.38 -7.56
N LEU A 59 -0.97 -5.63 -8.75
CA LEU A 59 -1.07 -4.59 -9.78
C LEU A 59 -1.98 -3.45 -9.31
N LYS A 60 -3.17 -3.76 -8.80
CA LYS A 60 -4.12 -2.74 -8.29
C LYS A 60 -3.98 -2.61 -6.79
N ILE A 61 -3.67 -1.39 -6.35
CA ILE A 61 -3.53 -1.03 -4.95
C ILE A 61 -4.57 0.01 -4.55
N THR A 62 -4.87 0.11 -3.26
CA THR A 62 -5.86 1.02 -2.69
C THR A 62 -5.25 2.08 -1.76
N ALA A 63 -3.96 1.97 -1.50
CA ALA A 63 -3.15 2.92 -0.74
C ALA A 63 -1.71 2.88 -1.25
N VAL A 64 -0.97 3.97 -1.09
CA VAL A 64 0.47 4.04 -1.44
C VAL A 64 1.26 4.39 -0.18
N ASP A 65 2.24 3.53 0.12
CA ASP A 65 3.11 3.69 1.27
C ASP A 65 4.57 3.44 0.88
N LEU A 66 5.45 4.41 1.17
CA LEU A 66 6.87 4.34 0.79
C LEU A 66 7.62 3.23 1.53
N GLU A 67 7.28 2.93 2.77
CA GLU A 67 7.90 1.83 3.52
C GLU A 67 7.53 0.48 2.91
N THR A 68 6.29 0.33 2.45
CA THR A 68 5.84 -0.85 1.70
C THR A 68 6.59 -1.00 0.38
N ILE A 69 6.75 0.09 -0.40
CA ILE A 69 7.51 0.10 -1.66
C ILE A 69 8.96 -0.32 -1.40
N LYS A 70 9.60 0.26 -0.41
CA LYS A 70 10.97 -0.09 -0.01
C LYS A 70 11.11 -1.55 0.43
N ALA A 71 10.11 -2.06 1.14
CA ALA A 71 10.11 -3.45 1.61
C ALA A 71 10.00 -4.47 0.47
N TYR A 72 9.55 -4.09 -0.73
CA TYR A 72 9.55 -4.98 -1.89
C TYR A 72 10.95 -5.41 -2.31
N GLY A 73 11.96 -4.56 -2.15
CA GLY A 73 13.34 -4.86 -2.49
C GLY A 73 13.57 -5.08 -3.98
N VAL A 74 12.68 -4.56 -4.82
CA VAL A 74 12.74 -4.60 -6.30
C VAL A 74 12.40 -3.24 -6.88
N PRO A 75 12.88 -2.90 -8.09
CA PRO A 75 12.47 -1.69 -8.78
C PRO A 75 10.95 -1.62 -8.90
N THR A 76 10.39 -0.43 -8.61
CA THR A 76 8.94 -0.25 -8.51
C THR A 76 8.50 0.96 -9.34
N VAL A 77 7.39 0.81 -10.07
CA VAL A 77 6.61 1.92 -10.62
C VAL A 77 5.21 1.92 -9.99
N VAL A 78 4.77 3.11 -9.59
CA VAL A 78 3.38 3.35 -9.21
C VAL A 78 2.76 4.27 -10.24
N ASP A 79 1.75 3.78 -10.97
CA ASP A 79 0.93 4.57 -11.89
C ASP A 79 -0.29 5.12 -11.16
N PHE A 80 -0.35 6.43 -11.08
CA PHE A 80 -1.47 7.19 -10.53
C PHE A 80 -2.41 7.54 -11.66
N GLY A 81 -3.55 6.88 -11.71
CA GLY A 81 -4.52 7.01 -12.79
C GLY A 81 -5.96 6.94 -12.33
N SER A 82 -6.87 6.63 -13.24
CA SER A 82 -8.26 6.28 -12.93
C SER A 82 -8.86 5.36 -13.99
N ASP A 83 -9.70 4.43 -13.56
CA ASP A 83 -10.49 3.56 -14.47
C ASP A 83 -11.45 4.35 -15.39
N SER A 84 -11.70 5.64 -15.10
CA SER A 84 -12.55 6.53 -15.91
C SER A 84 -11.78 7.48 -16.80
N CYS A 85 -10.45 7.55 -16.69
CA CYS A 85 -9.56 8.39 -17.48
C CYS A 85 -9.22 7.68 -18.81
N VAL A 86 -9.40 8.34 -19.96
CA VAL A 86 -9.16 7.72 -21.28
C VAL A 86 -7.69 7.37 -21.49
N PRO A 87 -6.71 8.26 -21.28
CA PRO A 87 -5.29 7.92 -21.45
C PRO A 87 -4.83 6.82 -20.47
N CYS A 88 -5.40 6.77 -19.26
CA CYS A 88 -5.07 5.72 -18.28
C CYS A 88 -5.55 4.34 -18.77
N LYS A 89 -6.74 4.27 -19.39
CA LYS A 89 -7.25 3.03 -19.99
C LYS A 89 -6.41 2.54 -21.16
N GLU A 90 -5.91 3.45 -21.98
CA GLU A 90 -5.03 3.13 -23.09
C GLU A 90 -3.70 2.53 -22.61
N MET A 91 -3.23 2.96 -21.43
CA MET A 91 -2.00 2.46 -20.81
C MET A 91 -2.19 1.18 -20.01
N ALA A 92 -3.41 0.87 -19.56
CA ALA A 92 -3.68 -0.30 -18.70
C ALA A 92 -3.13 -1.63 -19.26
N PRO A 93 -3.23 -1.97 -20.57
CA PRO A 93 -2.66 -3.19 -21.10
C PRO A 93 -1.14 -3.28 -20.94
N VAL A 94 -0.43 -2.15 -21.02
CA VAL A 94 1.03 -2.09 -20.80
C VAL A 94 1.36 -2.46 -19.36
N LEU A 95 0.64 -1.90 -18.40
CA LEU A 95 0.84 -2.21 -16.98
C LEU A 95 0.54 -3.68 -16.69
N GLU A 96 -0.54 -4.24 -17.24
CA GLU A 96 -0.92 -5.64 -17.09
C GLU A 96 0.15 -6.58 -17.66
N THR A 97 0.65 -6.30 -18.86
CA THR A 97 1.69 -7.08 -19.53
C THR A 97 2.97 -7.09 -18.71
N LEU A 98 3.47 -5.90 -18.33
CA LEU A 98 4.73 -5.77 -17.60
C LEU A 98 4.63 -6.31 -16.17
N HIS A 99 3.49 -6.12 -15.51
CA HIS A 99 3.22 -6.74 -14.21
C HIS A 99 3.30 -8.27 -14.26
N ALA A 100 2.73 -8.88 -15.29
CA ALA A 100 2.76 -10.34 -15.45
C ALA A 100 4.17 -10.85 -15.79
N GLU A 101 4.91 -10.14 -16.65
CA GLU A 101 6.23 -10.54 -17.11
C GLU A 101 7.31 -10.37 -16.03
N TRP A 102 7.23 -9.29 -15.24
CA TRP A 102 8.27 -8.95 -14.26
C TRP A 102 7.99 -9.46 -12.84
N ARG A 103 7.15 -10.47 -12.69
CA ARG A 103 6.90 -11.09 -11.39
C ARG A 103 8.20 -11.43 -10.67
N GLY A 104 8.34 -10.98 -9.43
CA GLY A 104 9.52 -11.19 -8.61
C GLY A 104 10.78 -10.43 -9.05
N LYS A 105 10.72 -9.69 -10.17
CA LYS A 105 11.84 -8.85 -10.68
C LYS A 105 11.56 -7.36 -10.50
N ALA A 106 10.33 -6.94 -10.65
CA ALA A 106 9.90 -5.56 -10.47
C ALA A 106 8.45 -5.51 -9.99
N ALA A 107 8.06 -4.42 -9.35
CA ALA A 107 6.69 -4.14 -8.96
C ALA A 107 6.09 -3.09 -9.92
N VAL A 108 5.03 -3.47 -10.61
CA VAL A 108 4.22 -2.57 -11.45
C VAL A 108 2.87 -2.44 -10.77
N GLN A 109 2.55 -1.22 -10.31
CA GLN A 109 1.36 -0.94 -9.51
C GLN A 109 0.52 0.18 -10.12
N PHE A 110 -0.78 0.09 -9.94
CA PHE A 110 -1.76 1.10 -10.34
C PHE A 110 -2.66 1.46 -9.17
N ILE A 111 -2.90 2.76 -8.96
CA ILE A 111 -3.89 3.28 -8.01
C ILE A 111 -4.90 4.19 -8.73
N ASP A 112 -6.19 3.93 -8.52
CA ASP A 112 -7.25 4.82 -8.98
C ASP A 112 -7.41 5.97 -7.98
N VAL A 113 -6.79 7.12 -8.28
CA VAL A 113 -6.75 8.30 -7.40
C VAL A 113 -8.10 9.00 -7.25
N TRP A 114 -9.11 8.64 -8.06
CA TRP A 114 -10.48 9.13 -7.89
C TRP A 114 -11.29 8.26 -6.93
N LYS A 115 -10.81 7.05 -6.61
CA LYS A 115 -11.44 6.14 -5.65
C LYS A 115 -10.68 6.06 -4.33
N TYR A 116 -9.36 6.14 -4.40
CA TYR A 116 -8.47 5.90 -3.26
C TYR A 116 -7.52 7.07 -3.12
N THR A 117 -7.46 7.66 -1.94
CA THR A 117 -6.63 8.84 -1.63
C THR A 117 -5.57 8.56 -0.58
N ASP A 118 -5.62 7.39 0.08
CA ASP A 118 -4.71 7.03 1.16
C ASP A 118 -3.25 6.96 0.66
N GLY A 119 -2.42 7.87 1.17
CA GLY A 119 -1.03 8.06 0.81
C GLY A 119 -0.79 8.83 -0.50
N VAL A 120 -1.81 9.05 -1.35
CA VAL A 120 -1.69 9.75 -2.65
C VAL A 120 -1.27 11.21 -2.46
N GLU A 121 -1.73 11.85 -1.40
CA GLU A 121 -1.41 13.24 -1.05
C GLU A 121 0.08 13.51 -0.80
N ASN A 122 0.85 12.46 -0.53
CA ASN A 122 2.31 12.55 -0.33
C ASN A 122 3.09 12.60 -1.65
N PHE A 123 2.41 12.42 -2.81
CA PHE A 123 3.03 12.39 -4.12
C PHE A 123 2.71 13.64 -4.94
N PRO A 124 3.60 14.10 -5.82
CA PRO A 124 3.41 15.33 -6.60
C PRO A 124 2.53 15.09 -7.84
N ILE A 125 1.31 14.55 -7.66
CA ILE A 125 0.38 14.22 -8.73
C ILE A 125 -0.41 15.46 -9.13
N GLN A 126 -0.19 15.96 -10.35
CA GLN A 126 -0.86 17.14 -10.90
C GLN A 126 -1.85 16.79 -12.02
N VAL A 127 -1.54 15.73 -12.77
CA VAL A 127 -2.34 15.20 -13.88
C VAL A 127 -2.34 13.67 -13.80
N ILE A 128 -3.25 13.02 -14.54
CA ILE A 128 -3.27 11.56 -14.68
C ILE A 128 -3.31 11.17 -16.17
N PRO A 129 -2.64 10.08 -16.57
CA PRO A 129 -1.80 9.22 -15.73
C PRO A 129 -0.48 9.88 -15.34
N THR A 130 0.07 9.50 -14.19
CA THR A 130 1.39 9.93 -13.73
C THR A 130 2.11 8.72 -13.12
N GLN A 131 3.35 8.46 -13.53
CA GLN A 131 4.16 7.37 -13.02
C GLN A 131 5.27 7.90 -12.13
N VAL A 132 5.46 7.23 -10.98
CA VAL A 132 6.56 7.52 -10.04
C VAL A 132 7.44 6.28 -9.95
N PHE A 133 8.76 6.46 -10.06
CA PHE A 133 9.73 5.37 -10.16
C PHE A 133 10.66 5.31 -8.95
N PHE A 134 10.84 4.10 -8.40
CA PHE A 134 11.68 3.82 -7.25
C PHE A 134 12.66 2.68 -7.57
N ASN A 135 13.91 2.85 -7.16
CA ASN A 135 14.90 1.78 -7.15
C ASN A 135 14.53 0.66 -6.17
N ALA A 136 15.23 -0.45 -6.23
CA ALA A 136 14.99 -1.61 -5.35
C ALA A 136 15.13 -1.29 -3.84
N ASP A 137 15.90 -0.30 -3.47
CA ASP A 137 16.08 0.18 -2.09
C ASP A 137 15.04 1.22 -1.65
N GLY A 138 14.07 1.54 -2.53
CA GLY A 138 13.04 2.55 -2.30
C GLY A 138 13.49 3.99 -2.52
N THR A 139 14.72 4.23 -2.96
CA THR A 139 15.18 5.57 -3.38
C THR A 139 14.55 5.95 -4.72
N PRO A 140 14.35 7.26 -5.00
CA PRO A 140 13.85 7.69 -6.30
C PRO A 140 14.85 7.31 -7.41
N PHE A 141 14.33 6.82 -8.53
CA PHE A 141 15.13 6.53 -9.72
C PHE A 141 15.76 7.79 -10.29
N VAL A 142 17.02 7.71 -10.73
CA VAL A 142 17.70 8.81 -11.42
C VAL A 142 17.99 8.37 -12.85
N PRO A 143 17.21 8.84 -13.85
CA PRO A 143 17.40 8.46 -15.25
C PRO A 143 18.70 9.04 -15.81
N SER A 144 19.37 8.27 -16.68
CA SER A 144 20.54 8.75 -17.41
C SER A 144 20.20 9.94 -18.33
N GLU A 145 21.21 10.72 -18.71
CA GLU A 145 21.01 11.82 -19.69
C GLU A 145 20.47 11.32 -21.04
N SER A 146 20.82 10.10 -21.43
CA SER A 146 20.33 9.49 -22.67
C SER A 146 18.84 9.19 -22.59
N LEU A 147 18.37 8.69 -21.48
CA LEU A 147 16.97 8.39 -21.25
C LEU A 147 16.14 9.67 -21.12
N GLN A 148 16.66 10.70 -20.42
CA GLN A 148 16.00 12.01 -20.28
C GLN A 148 15.82 12.75 -21.62
N LYS A 149 16.64 12.46 -22.64
CA LYS A 149 16.46 13.00 -23.99
C LYS A 149 15.31 12.34 -24.76
N GLN A 150 14.90 11.14 -24.35
CA GLN A 150 13.86 10.34 -25.00
C GLN A 150 12.53 10.39 -24.26
N ILE A 151 12.59 10.49 -22.95
CA ILE A 151 11.44 10.45 -22.04
C ILE A 151 11.52 11.65 -21.11
N ALA A 152 10.43 12.41 -21.05
CA ALA A 152 10.37 13.57 -20.17
C ALA A 152 10.18 13.13 -18.71
N PHE A 153 11.10 13.51 -17.84
CA PHE A 153 10.97 13.32 -16.39
C PHE A 153 10.97 14.65 -15.68
N THR A 154 10.26 14.69 -14.55
CA THR A 154 10.34 15.75 -13.55
C THR A 154 10.91 15.18 -12.27
N MET A 155 12.05 15.70 -11.83
CA MET A 155 12.66 15.31 -10.56
C MET A 155 12.27 16.31 -9.48
N TYR A 156 11.69 15.83 -8.39
CA TYR A 156 11.26 16.63 -7.25
C TYR A 156 12.25 16.49 -6.12
N SER A 157 12.56 17.62 -5.47
CA SER A 157 13.39 17.64 -4.26
C SER A 157 12.60 18.16 -3.07
N SER A 158 12.95 17.67 -1.88
CA SER A 158 12.43 18.16 -0.61
C SER A 158 12.78 19.64 -0.46
N LYS A 159 11.82 20.45 -0.05
CA LYS A 159 12.04 21.89 0.21
C LYS A 159 12.93 22.13 1.43
N ASP A 160 12.89 21.20 2.38
CA ASP A 160 13.58 21.35 3.66
C ASP A 160 15.04 20.87 3.58
N THR A 161 15.30 19.77 2.88
CA THR A 161 16.61 19.13 2.82
C THR A 161 17.32 19.31 1.47
N GLY A 162 16.59 19.62 0.41
CA GLY A 162 17.11 19.66 -0.97
C GLY A 162 17.33 18.27 -1.58
N GLU A 163 17.07 17.20 -0.82
CA GLU A 163 17.24 15.82 -1.29
C GLU A 163 16.24 15.48 -2.39
N HIS A 164 16.67 14.72 -3.38
CA HIS A 164 15.82 14.17 -4.43
C HIS A 164 14.84 13.16 -3.81
N VAL A 165 13.53 13.37 -4.00
CA VAL A 165 12.48 12.56 -3.37
C VAL A 165 11.59 11.81 -4.35
N PHE A 166 11.40 12.33 -5.56
CA PHE A 166 10.60 11.66 -6.59
C PHE A 166 11.15 11.91 -8.00
N THR A 167 11.08 10.88 -8.83
CA THR A 167 11.20 10.99 -10.30
C THR A 167 9.86 10.59 -10.91
N VAL A 168 9.31 11.48 -11.71
CA VAL A 168 7.94 11.43 -12.20
C VAL A 168 7.92 11.56 -13.72
N HIS A 169 7.13 10.73 -14.40
CA HIS A 169 6.68 10.94 -15.76
C HIS A 169 5.19 11.29 -15.77
N GLN A 170 4.79 12.31 -16.52
CA GLN A 170 3.40 12.75 -16.64
C GLN A 170 2.86 12.45 -18.04
N GLY A 171 1.68 11.84 -18.09
CA GLY A 171 1.05 11.42 -19.33
C GLY A 171 1.17 9.92 -19.58
N GLY A 172 0.69 9.47 -20.73
CA GLY A 172 0.81 8.07 -21.14
C GLY A 172 2.25 7.71 -21.46
N ILE A 173 2.68 6.51 -21.06
CA ILE A 173 4.00 5.96 -21.36
C ILE A 173 3.84 4.66 -22.15
N THR A 174 4.68 4.46 -23.16
CA THR A 174 4.64 3.24 -23.98
C THR A 174 5.34 2.07 -23.27
N GLU A 175 5.01 0.85 -23.70
CA GLU A 175 5.67 -0.36 -23.18
C GLU A 175 7.19 -0.30 -23.43
N GLU A 176 7.63 0.14 -24.61
CA GLU A 176 9.05 0.27 -24.94
C GLU A 176 9.77 1.25 -24.01
N GLN A 177 9.16 2.42 -23.75
CA GLN A 177 9.71 3.41 -22.82
C GLN A 177 9.80 2.85 -21.40
N MET A 178 8.76 2.15 -20.94
CA MET A 178 8.76 1.52 -19.64
C MET A 178 9.88 0.47 -19.53
N ARG A 179 10.08 -0.34 -20.57
CA ARG A 179 11.18 -1.32 -20.64
C ARG A 179 12.55 -0.66 -20.59
N GLN A 180 12.75 0.47 -21.27
CA GLN A 180 14.01 1.23 -21.23
C GLN A 180 14.29 1.76 -19.82
N ILE A 181 13.29 2.30 -19.13
CA ILE A 181 13.41 2.76 -17.74
C ILE A 181 13.83 1.60 -16.84
N PHE A 182 13.10 0.50 -16.89
CA PHE A 182 13.37 -0.65 -16.02
C PHE A 182 14.67 -1.37 -16.34
N ALA A 183 15.13 -1.34 -17.60
CA ALA A 183 16.46 -1.83 -17.96
C ALA A 183 17.58 -1.01 -17.28
N GLU A 184 17.45 0.31 -17.20
CA GLU A 184 18.40 1.16 -16.43
C GLU A 184 18.30 0.90 -14.91
N MET A 185 17.13 0.46 -14.42
CA MET A 185 16.94 0.05 -13.02
C MET A 185 17.42 -1.39 -12.74
N GLY A 186 17.98 -2.07 -13.76
CA GLY A 186 18.55 -3.42 -13.62
C GLY A 186 17.57 -4.57 -13.82
N VAL A 187 16.38 -4.33 -14.35
CA VAL A 187 15.39 -5.37 -14.67
C VAL A 187 15.69 -5.92 -16.07
N THR A 188 15.95 -7.24 -16.15
CA THR A 188 16.28 -7.97 -17.40
C THR A 188 15.32 -9.14 -17.64
#